data_2b1355a44936a138571c35d3f723e15f
#
_entry.id   2b1355a44936a138571c35d3f723e15f
#
_cell.length_a   1.000
_cell.length_b   1.000
_cell.length_c   1.000
_cell.angle_alpha   90.00
_cell.angle_beta   90.00
_cell.angle_gamma   90.00
#
_symmetry.space_group_name_H-M   'P 1'
#
loop_
_entity.id
_entity.type
_entity.pdbx_description
1 polymer ?
#
loop_
_entity_poly.entity_id
_entity_poly.type
_entity_poly.pdbx_seq_one_letter_code
_entity_poly.pdbx_strand_id
1 'polypeptide(L)'
;MERCGEMIEAELRSSLQNYFHMTQLYEHAILCLENKLQESMLLGKMTVLHYRMFGGTDHEDIYRVAAAAEMMMLSLDIIDDIQDKDNEKMVWNQFPPEIALNIGIGLLTLPVEMILSTSFPPERKLQAARVLSQEVLIAINGQMRDLFNDIHTEEDYMIMVSQKSAALLVAASMLGTVLATGEWIEGVKLYTEELGIAAQIKNDIRDLLNWDHKNDFINRKKTLPTLYLLQSVSDKDRWIVDYYEGRLLFEDIMQRKSEIESLIESTGTLLYTSVRMKTHYYRYLELIEQLNVEPHWKEQMLAFAE
;
A
#
# COMPACT_ATOMS: atom_id res chain seq x y z
N MET A 1 -11.96 -18.10 3.93
CA MET A 1 -10.88 -17.11 4.05
C MET A 1 -9.87 -17.40 5.17
N GLU A 2 -10.28 -17.89 6.36
CA GLU A 2 -9.35 -18.26 7.45
C GLU A 2 -8.25 -19.24 7.02
N ARG A 3 -8.61 -20.37 6.42
CA ARG A 3 -7.63 -21.35 5.93
C ARG A 3 -6.63 -20.75 4.92
N CYS A 4 -7.04 -19.75 4.14
CA CYS A 4 -6.14 -19.07 3.21
C CYS A 4 -5.05 -18.29 3.96
N GLY A 5 -5.41 -17.58 5.04
CA GLY A 5 -4.46 -16.89 5.90
C GLY A 5 -3.44 -17.83 6.55
N GLU A 6 -3.90 -18.95 7.10
CA GLU A 6 -3.03 -19.96 7.71
C GLU A 6 -2.00 -20.52 6.73
N MET A 7 -2.41 -20.78 5.48
CA MET A 7 -1.51 -21.29 4.44
C MET A 7 -0.47 -20.23 4.02
N ILE A 8 -0.88 -18.96 3.90
CA ILE A 8 0.03 -17.85 3.60
C ILE A 8 1.04 -17.67 4.75
N GLU A 9 0.59 -17.68 6.01
CA GLU A 9 1.46 -17.59 7.18
C GLU A 9 2.49 -18.72 7.22
N ALA A 10 2.08 -19.95 6.94
CA ALA A 10 2.98 -21.10 6.92
C ALA A 10 4.10 -20.92 5.87
N GLU A 11 3.77 -20.40 4.69
CA GLU A 11 4.75 -20.12 3.63
C GLU A 11 5.68 -18.94 3.99
N LEU A 12 5.17 -17.89 4.65
CA LEU A 12 5.99 -16.78 5.15
C LEU A 12 7.05 -17.29 6.15
N ARG A 13 6.65 -18.06 7.15
CA ARG A 13 7.55 -18.63 8.16
C ARG A 13 8.57 -19.59 7.55
N SER A 14 8.11 -20.49 6.69
CA SER A 14 8.97 -21.44 5.98
C SER A 14 10.01 -20.73 5.13
N SER A 15 9.63 -19.68 4.41
CA SER A 15 10.55 -18.92 3.57
C SER A 15 11.64 -18.22 4.40
N LEU A 16 11.29 -17.58 5.52
CA LEU A 16 12.30 -16.99 6.40
C LEU A 16 13.26 -18.04 6.95
N GLN A 17 12.76 -19.20 7.38
CA GLN A 17 13.57 -20.30 7.90
C GLN A 17 14.54 -20.84 6.84
N ASN A 18 14.09 -20.93 5.60
CA ASN A 18 14.87 -21.52 4.50
C ASN A 18 15.97 -20.59 3.96
N TYR A 19 15.82 -19.28 4.09
CA TYR A 19 16.72 -18.31 3.46
C TYR A 19 17.53 -17.45 4.43
N PHE A 20 17.06 -17.25 5.67
CA PHE A 20 17.74 -16.43 6.66
C PHE A 20 18.48 -17.31 7.67
N HIS A 21 19.73 -17.66 7.34
CA HIS A 21 20.53 -18.65 8.09
C HIS A 21 21.27 -18.07 9.29
N MET A 22 21.51 -16.74 9.33
CA MET A 22 22.09 -16.08 10.48
C MET A 22 21.03 -15.94 11.58
N THR A 23 21.28 -16.49 12.77
CA THR A 23 20.29 -16.56 13.86
C THR A 23 19.66 -15.19 14.16
N GLN A 24 20.49 -14.15 14.33
CA GLN A 24 19.99 -12.81 14.63
C GLN A 24 19.16 -12.21 13.48
N LEU A 25 19.54 -12.45 12.23
CA LEU A 25 18.75 -12.01 11.08
C LEU A 25 17.39 -12.69 11.07
N TYR A 26 17.36 -14.00 11.26
CA TYR A 26 16.12 -14.77 11.32
C TYR A 26 15.21 -14.30 12.46
N GLU A 27 15.75 -14.17 13.68
CA GLU A 27 15.00 -13.74 14.86
C GLU A 27 14.38 -12.35 14.67
N HIS A 28 15.15 -11.38 14.15
CA HIS A 28 14.62 -10.03 13.90
C HIS A 28 13.58 -10.02 12.76
N ALA A 29 13.80 -10.79 11.69
CA ALA A 29 12.82 -10.91 10.61
C ALA A 29 11.51 -11.56 11.08
N ILE A 30 11.58 -12.56 11.96
CA ILE A 30 10.40 -13.17 12.60
C ILE A 30 9.65 -12.14 13.44
N LEU A 31 10.33 -11.30 14.22
CA LEU A 31 9.68 -10.23 14.99
C LEU A 31 8.94 -9.23 14.07
N CYS A 32 9.53 -8.88 12.93
CA CYS A 32 8.86 -8.05 11.92
C CYS A 32 7.64 -8.75 11.33
N LEU A 33 7.76 -10.05 11.01
CA LEU A 33 6.66 -10.86 10.52
C LEU A 33 5.51 -10.97 11.54
N GLU A 34 5.81 -11.23 12.82
CA GLU A 34 4.78 -11.30 13.87
C GLU A 34 3.98 -10.00 14.00
N ASN A 35 4.64 -8.85 13.80
CA ASN A 35 3.95 -7.58 13.74
C ASN A 35 3.01 -7.50 12.51
N LYS A 36 3.49 -7.90 11.33
CA LYS A 36 2.69 -7.94 10.08
C LYS A 36 1.49 -8.88 10.17
N LEU A 37 1.63 -10.00 10.85
CA LEU A 37 0.56 -11.00 11.01
C LEU A 37 -0.64 -10.51 11.86
N GLN A 38 -0.51 -9.37 12.54
CA GLN A 38 -1.65 -8.71 13.18
C GLN A 38 -2.59 -8.03 12.15
N GLU A 39 -2.15 -7.87 10.92
CA GLU A 39 -2.91 -7.29 9.82
C GLU A 39 -3.68 -8.36 9.02
N SER A 40 -4.48 -7.90 8.06
CA SER A 40 -5.42 -8.76 7.33
C SER A 40 -4.79 -9.66 6.25
N MET A 41 -3.50 -9.53 5.93
CA MET A 41 -2.83 -10.17 4.78
C MET A 41 -3.61 -9.94 3.47
N LEU A 42 -3.91 -8.68 3.19
CA LEU A 42 -4.76 -8.27 2.07
C LEU A 42 -4.17 -8.68 0.72
N LEU A 43 -2.87 -8.39 0.49
CA LEU A 43 -2.21 -8.61 -0.80
C LEU A 43 -2.14 -10.10 -1.14
N GLY A 44 -1.78 -10.93 -0.17
CA GLY A 44 -1.75 -12.38 -0.35
C GLY A 44 -3.13 -12.96 -0.68
N LYS A 45 -4.17 -12.51 0.03
CA LYS A 45 -5.54 -12.93 -0.25
C LYS A 45 -6.00 -12.47 -1.64
N MET A 46 -5.65 -11.25 -2.06
CA MET A 46 -5.93 -10.75 -3.41
C MET A 46 -5.22 -11.61 -4.48
N THR A 47 -3.97 -12.00 -4.25
CA THR A 47 -3.23 -12.89 -5.14
C THR A 47 -3.95 -14.23 -5.33
N VAL A 48 -4.38 -14.87 -4.25
CA VAL A 48 -5.12 -16.15 -4.30
C VAL A 48 -6.48 -15.98 -4.96
N LEU A 49 -7.20 -14.91 -4.66
CA LEU A 49 -8.50 -14.61 -5.26
C LEU A 49 -8.40 -14.48 -6.78
N HIS A 50 -7.47 -13.64 -7.26
CA HIS A 50 -7.27 -13.43 -8.69
C HIS A 50 -6.83 -14.70 -9.41
N TYR A 51 -5.94 -15.50 -8.80
CA TYR A 51 -5.56 -16.79 -9.36
C TYR A 51 -6.77 -17.68 -9.59
N ARG A 52 -7.63 -17.84 -8.60
CA ARG A 52 -8.84 -18.67 -8.70
C ARG A 52 -9.88 -18.09 -9.63
N MET A 53 -10.11 -16.79 -9.57
CA MET A 53 -11.07 -16.07 -10.40
C MET A 53 -10.79 -16.23 -11.91
N PHE A 54 -9.53 -16.30 -12.29
CA PHE A 54 -9.09 -16.49 -13.67
C PHE A 54 -8.80 -17.94 -14.03
N GLY A 55 -9.37 -18.90 -13.29
CA GLY A 55 -9.35 -20.33 -13.63
C GLY A 55 -8.13 -21.09 -13.16
N GLY A 56 -7.37 -20.54 -12.22
CA GLY A 56 -6.31 -21.28 -11.54
C GLY A 56 -6.88 -22.45 -10.74
N THR A 57 -6.26 -23.63 -10.90
CA THR A 57 -6.63 -24.86 -10.18
C THR A 57 -6.08 -24.86 -8.74
N ASP A 58 -6.49 -25.84 -7.94
CA ASP A 58 -5.93 -26.03 -6.59
C ASP A 58 -4.44 -26.43 -6.68
N HIS A 59 -3.59 -25.43 -6.57
CA HIS A 59 -2.15 -25.55 -6.60
C HIS A 59 -1.58 -24.94 -5.32
N GLU A 60 -0.94 -25.74 -4.48
CA GLU A 60 -0.47 -25.30 -3.16
C GLU A 60 0.55 -24.15 -3.25
N ASP A 61 1.38 -24.13 -4.29
CA ASP A 61 2.38 -23.07 -4.50
C ASP A 61 1.77 -21.65 -4.69
N ILE A 62 0.46 -21.52 -4.93
CA ILE A 62 -0.19 -20.20 -4.97
C ILE A 62 -0.07 -19.48 -3.63
N TYR A 63 -0.06 -20.21 -2.52
CA TYR A 63 0.11 -19.61 -1.20
C TYR A 63 1.54 -19.10 -0.97
N ARG A 64 2.56 -19.75 -1.59
CA ARG A 64 3.92 -19.21 -1.60
C ARG A 64 4.03 -17.91 -2.38
N VAL A 65 3.35 -17.79 -3.51
CA VAL A 65 3.29 -16.52 -4.27
C VAL A 65 2.49 -15.46 -3.51
N ALA A 66 1.41 -15.84 -2.85
CA ALA A 66 0.66 -14.95 -1.96
C ALA A 66 1.52 -14.46 -0.79
N ALA A 67 2.31 -15.34 -0.19
CA ALA A 67 3.28 -14.98 0.83
C ALA A 67 4.37 -14.05 0.30
N ALA A 68 4.80 -14.22 -0.96
CA ALA A 68 5.74 -13.30 -1.60
C ALA A 68 5.17 -11.88 -1.72
N ALA A 69 3.87 -11.73 -2.03
CA ALA A 69 3.21 -10.42 -2.06
C ALA A 69 3.18 -9.75 -0.66
N GLU A 70 2.90 -10.50 0.40
CA GLU A 70 2.94 -9.99 1.78
C GLU A 70 4.36 -9.66 2.24
N MET A 71 5.35 -10.46 1.85
CA MET A 71 6.76 -10.23 2.17
C MET A 71 7.28 -8.95 1.51
N MET A 72 6.88 -8.71 0.25
CA MET A 72 7.13 -7.45 -0.46
C MET A 72 6.56 -6.26 0.33
N MET A 73 5.30 -6.36 0.75
CA MET A 73 4.65 -5.28 1.50
C MET A 73 5.37 -5.00 2.83
N LEU A 74 5.66 -6.05 3.61
CA LEU A 74 6.42 -5.90 4.86
C LEU A 74 7.78 -5.22 4.65
N SER A 75 8.48 -5.59 3.57
CA SER A 75 9.74 -4.94 3.22
C SER A 75 9.57 -3.45 2.96
N LEU A 76 8.57 -3.09 2.16
CA LEU A 76 8.31 -1.69 1.80
C LEU A 76 7.83 -0.88 2.99
N ASP A 77 7.02 -1.45 3.89
CA ASP A 77 6.63 -0.82 5.15
C ASP A 77 7.86 -0.47 6.02
N ILE A 78 8.78 -1.43 6.18
CA ILE A 78 10.04 -1.22 6.93
C ILE A 78 10.88 -0.10 6.32
N ILE A 79 11.04 -0.11 5.00
CA ILE A 79 11.85 0.89 4.29
C ILE A 79 11.19 2.27 4.33
N ASP A 80 9.88 2.34 4.15
CA ASP A 80 9.08 3.57 4.21
C ASP A 80 9.18 4.23 5.59
N ASP A 81 8.95 3.48 6.65
CA ASP A 81 9.04 3.97 8.03
C ASP A 81 10.45 4.52 8.38
N ILE A 82 11.51 3.86 7.89
CA ILE A 82 12.89 4.34 8.06
C ILE A 82 13.11 5.67 7.32
N GLN A 83 12.59 5.78 6.09
CA GLN A 83 12.74 6.98 5.25
C GLN A 83 11.97 8.17 5.80
N ASP A 84 10.72 7.93 6.22
CA ASP A 84 9.82 8.96 6.73
C ASP A 84 10.04 9.27 8.23
N LYS A 85 10.82 8.44 8.93
CA LYS A 85 11.00 8.48 10.39
C LYS A 85 9.65 8.43 11.11
N ASP A 86 8.80 7.54 10.63
CA ASP A 86 7.43 7.36 11.10
C ASP A 86 7.27 6.07 11.91
N ASN A 87 6.10 5.91 12.54
CA ASN A 87 5.69 4.67 13.21
C ASN A 87 6.70 4.16 14.27
N GLU A 88 7.22 5.04 15.13
CA GLU A 88 8.25 4.74 16.15
C GLU A 88 7.95 3.51 17.01
N LYS A 89 6.66 3.11 17.11
CA LYS A 89 6.22 1.95 17.90
C LYS A 89 6.42 0.61 17.17
N MET A 90 6.67 0.62 15.87
CA MET A 90 6.89 -0.59 15.11
C MET A 90 8.19 -1.27 15.54
N VAL A 91 8.18 -2.61 15.54
CA VAL A 91 9.31 -3.39 16.06
C VAL A 91 10.61 -3.11 15.33
N TRP A 92 10.56 -2.88 14.02
CA TRP A 92 11.75 -2.56 13.21
C TRP A 92 12.35 -1.18 13.52
N ASN A 93 11.55 -0.22 14.01
CA ASN A 93 12.05 1.08 14.47
C ASN A 93 12.70 1.03 15.86
N GLN A 94 12.63 -0.11 16.54
CA GLN A 94 13.37 -0.37 17.80
C GLN A 94 14.76 -0.98 17.52
N PHE A 95 15.06 -1.37 16.29
CA PHE A 95 16.38 -1.84 15.88
C PHE A 95 17.26 -0.66 15.41
N PRO A 96 18.59 -0.80 15.43
CA PRO A 96 19.46 0.12 14.72
C PRO A 96 19.01 0.24 13.24
N PRO A 97 18.94 1.47 12.68
CA PRO A 97 18.43 1.67 11.32
C PRO A 97 19.14 0.83 10.24
N GLU A 98 20.44 0.61 10.40
CA GLU A 98 21.25 -0.23 9.51
C GLU A 98 20.84 -1.72 9.56
N ILE A 99 20.36 -2.20 10.70
CA ILE A 99 19.86 -3.58 10.85
C ILE A 99 18.46 -3.67 10.25
N ALA A 100 17.57 -2.74 10.58
CA ALA A 100 16.24 -2.69 9.99
C ALA A 100 16.28 -2.57 8.46
N LEU A 101 17.16 -1.71 7.93
CA LEU A 101 17.37 -1.57 6.49
C LEU A 101 17.87 -2.88 5.85
N ASN A 102 18.82 -3.58 6.48
CA ASN A 102 19.32 -4.85 5.96
C ASN A 102 18.22 -5.94 5.95
N ILE A 103 17.35 -5.97 6.96
CA ILE A 103 16.18 -6.85 6.99
C ILE A 103 15.24 -6.48 5.83
N GLY A 104 14.91 -5.19 5.67
CA GLY A 104 14.07 -4.71 4.57
C GLY A 104 14.61 -5.13 3.20
N ILE A 105 15.90 -4.95 2.93
CA ILE A 105 16.54 -5.39 1.67
C ILE A 105 16.40 -6.91 1.48
N GLY A 106 16.62 -7.70 2.53
CA GLY A 106 16.45 -9.14 2.47
C GLY A 106 15.02 -9.55 2.13
N LEU A 107 14.05 -8.93 2.80
CA LEU A 107 12.61 -9.16 2.57
C LEU A 107 12.14 -8.67 1.19
N LEU A 108 12.79 -7.65 0.60
CA LEU A 108 12.49 -7.17 -0.76
C LEU A 108 13.02 -8.12 -1.83
N THR A 109 14.14 -8.76 -1.57
CA THR A 109 14.79 -9.68 -2.51
C THR A 109 14.12 -11.06 -2.52
N LEU A 110 13.70 -11.54 -1.35
CA LEU A 110 13.15 -12.87 -1.14
C LEU A 110 11.89 -13.19 -1.98
N PRO A 111 10.94 -12.28 -2.22
CA PRO A 111 9.74 -12.54 -3.01
C PRO A 111 9.99 -13.09 -4.41
N VAL A 112 11.02 -12.58 -5.10
CA VAL A 112 11.37 -13.07 -6.44
C VAL A 112 11.82 -14.52 -6.38
N GLU A 113 12.67 -14.88 -5.41
CA GLU A 113 13.11 -16.25 -5.19
C GLU A 113 11.94 -17.17 -4.79
N MET A 114 11.03 -16.71 -3.94
CA MET A 114 9.82 -17.47 -3.58
C MET A 114 8.97 -17.81 -4.80
N ILE A 115 8.77 -16.87 -5.73
CA ILE A 115 8.04 -17.10 -6.99
C ILE A 115 8.79 -18.10 -7.88
N LEU A 116 10.09 -17.90 -8.07
CA LEU A 116 10.90 -18.73 -8.97
C LEU A 116 11.07 -20.17 -8.46
N SER A 117 11.03 -20.38 -7.15
CA SER A 117 11.13 -21.72 -6.52
C SER A 117 9.84 -22.54 -6.60
N THR A 118 8.72 -21.97 -7.05
CA THR A 118 7.45 -22.70 -7.22
C THR A 118 7.51 -23.71 -8.38
N SER A 119 6.58 -24.64 -8.41
CA SER A 119 6.44 -25.63 -9.48
C SER A 119 5.57 -25.16 -10.67
N PHE A 120 5.12 -23.91 -10.68
CA PHE A 120 4.42 -23.34 -11.84
C PHE A 120 5.26 -23.42 -13.13
N PRO A 121 4.64 -23.43 -14.33
CA PRO A 121 5.37 -23.42 -15.59
C PRO A 121 6.41 -22.29 -15.65
N PRO A 122 7.63 -22.56 -16.17
CA PRO A 122 8.74 -21.59 -16.17
C PRO A 122 8.36 -20.21 -16.72
N GLU A 123 7.59 -20.18 -17.81
CA GLU A 123 7.14 -18.94 -18.46
C GLU A 123 6.26 -18.11 -17.52
N ARG A 124 5.33 -18.76 -16.79
CA ARG A 124 4.44 -18.08 -15.84
C ARG A 124 5.18 -17.56 -14.62
N LYS A 125 6.15 -18.32 -14.09
CA LYS A 125 7.01 -17.87 -12.97
C LYS A 125 7.83 -16.65 -13.35
N LEU A 126 8.48 -16.68 -14.51
CA LEU A 126 9.26 -15.55 -15.00
C LEU A 126 8.39 -14.31 -15.22
N GLN A 127 7.17 -14.50 -15.74
CA GLN A 127 6.24 -13.40 -15.92
C GLN A 127 5.77 -12.83 -14.58
N ALA A 128 5.44 -13.68 -13.60
CA ALA A 128 5.05 -13.25 -12.26
C ALA A 128 6.19 -12.50 -11.55
N ALA A 129 7.42 -13.01 -11.60
CA ALA A 129 8.60 -12.33 -11.05
C ALA A 129 8.86 -10.98 -11.73
N ARG A 130 8.62 -10.89 -13.05
CA ARG A 130 8.72 -9.63 -13.80
C ARG A 130 7.64 -8.63 -13.38
N VAL A 131 6.40 -9.07 -13.22
CA VAL A 131 5.30 -8.24 -12.73
C VAL A 131 5.66 -7.66 -11.37
N LEU A 132 6.05 -8.50 -10.40
CA LEU A 132 6.45 -8.05 -9.08
C LEU A 132 7.54 -6.98 -9.14
N SER A 133 8.62 -7.25 -9.90
CA SER A 133 9.75 -6.34 -10.00
C SER A 133 9.37 -5.01 -10.66
N GLN A 134 8.52 -5.04 -11.70
CA GLN A 134 8.08 -3.82 -12.38
C GLN A 134 7.19 -2.94 -11.49
N GLU A 135 6.21 -3.54 -10.79
CA GLU A 135 5.33 -2.78 -9.92
C GLU A 135 6.08 -2.23 -8.68
N VAL A 136 7.05 -2.97 -8.14
CA VAL A 136 7.94 -2.45 -7.08
C VAL A 136 8.76 -1.26 -7.59
N LEU A 137 9.28 -1.29 -8.81
CA LEU A 137 10.00 -0.15 -9.39
C LEU A 137 9.06 1.05 -9.60
N ILE A 138 7.81 0.83 -9.95
CA ILE A 138 6.79 1.89 -10.02
C ILE A 138 6.55 2.46 -8.62
N ALA A 139 6.41 1.60 -7.59
CA ALA A 139 6.21 2.04 -6.21
C ALA A 139 7.40 2.86 -5.68
N ILE A 140 8.63 2.48 -6.00
CA ILE A 140 9.84 3.25 -5.66
C ILE A 140 9.82 4.65 -6.29
N ASN A 141 9.34 4.80 -7.54
CA ASN A 141 9.19 6.12 -8.16
C ASN A 141 8.12 6.96 -7.45
N GLY A 142 7.01 6.33 -7.05
CA GLY A 142 5.97 6.99 -6.26
C GLY A 142 6.49 7.43 -4.90
N GLN A 143 7.22 6.56 -4.19
CA GLN A 143 7.86 6.88 -2.91
C GLN A 143 8.84 8.04 -3.03
N MET A 144 9.62 8.11 -4.10
CA MET A 144 10.54 9.21 -4.31
C MET A 144 9.81 10.56 -4.48
N ARG A 145 8.63 10.57 -5.16
CA ARG A 145 7.78 11.76 -5.25
C ARG A 145 7.27 12.21 -3.88
N ASP A 146 6.85 11.24 -3.07
CA ASP A 146 6.37 11.50 -1.71
C ASP A 146 7.48 12.05 -0.80
N LEU A 147 8.68 11.47 -0.86
CA LEU A 147 9.85 11.94 -0.09
C LEU A 147 10.28 13.37 -0.47
N PHE A 148 10.25 13.73 -1.75
CA PHE A 148 10.52 15.10 -2.16
C PHE A 148 9.39 16.06 -1.80
N ASN A 149 8.19 15.56 -1.52
CA ASN A 149 6.99 16.33 -1.21
C ASN A 149 6.72 17.45 -2.27
N ASP A 150 7.12 17.17 -3.53
CA ASP A 150 6.97 18.08 -4.66
C ASP A 150 5.61 17.87 -5.34
N ILE A 151 4.56 17.97 -4.53
CA ILE A 151 3.16 17.79 -4.91
C ILE A 151 2.48 19.16 -4.86
N HIS A 152 2.02 19.66 -5.99
CA HIS A 152 1.44 21.00 -6.11
C HIS A 152 0.00 20.99 -6.59
N THR A 153 -0.39 19.94 -7.31
CA THR A 153 -1.70 19.79 -7.90
C THR A 153 -2.34 18.46 -7.50
N GLU A 154 -3.66 18.35 -7.67
CA GLU A 154 -4.36 17.07 -7.52
C GLU A 154 -3.83 16.01 -8.49
N GLU A 155 -3.44 16.41 -9.71
CA GLU A 155 -2.87 15.49 -10.69
C GLU A 155 -1.53 14.92 -10.22
N ASP A 156 -0.63 15.76 -9.65
CA ASP A 156 0.62 15.28 -9.04
C ASP A 156 0.35 14.27 -7.92
N TYR A 157 -0.64 14.55 -7.07
CA TYR A 157 -1.05 13.66 -6.00
C TYR A 157 -1.57 12.32 -6.55
N MET A 158 -2.46 12.35 -7.56
CA MET A 158 -3.00 11.13 -8.17
C MET A 158 -1.90 10.27 -8.81
N ILE A 159 -0.93 10.89 -9.48
CA ILE A 159 0.24 10.18 -10.03
C ILE A 159 1.06 9.53 -8.91
N MET A 160 1.34 10.28 -7.84
CA MET A 160 2.09 9.76 -6.70
C MET A 160 1.37 8.57 -6.05
N VAL A 161 0.08 8.68 -5.76
CA VAL A 161 -0.71 7.61 -5.13
C VAL A 161 -0.85 6.39 -6.03
N SER A 162 -1.10 6.58 -7.32
CA SER A 162 -1.14 5.48 -8.30
C SER A 162 0.19 4.72 -8.28
N GLN A 163 1.32 5.43 -8.27
CA GLN A 163 2.64 4.82 -8.27
C GLN A 163 3.02 4.23 -6.91
N LYS A 164 2.87 4.97 -5.79
CA LYS A 164 3.33 4.53 -4.45
C LYS A 164 2.46 3.41 -3.90
N SER A 165 1.15 3.59 -3.90
CA SER A 165 0.21 2.73 -3.17
C SER A 165 -0.55 1.76 -4.07
N ALA A 166 -1.16 2.25 -5.17
CA ALA A 166 -1.99 1.41 -6.00
C ALA A 166 -1.20 0.35 -6.77
N ALA A 167 0.04 0.64 -7.19
CA ALA A 167 0.93 -0.32 -7.85
C ALA A 167 1.13 -1.62 -7.05
N LEU A 168 1.13 -1.55 -5.71
CA LEU A 168 1.30 -2.73 -4.85
C LEU A 168 0.07 -3.65 -4.88
N LEU A 169 -1.13 -3.07 -4.96
CA LEU A 169 -2.35 -3.85 -5.16
C LEU A 169 -2.39 -4.44 -6.57
N VAL A 170 -1.95 -3.68 -7.57
CA VAL A 170 -1.79 -4.16 -8.96
C VAL A 170 -0.83 -5.35 -9.00
N ALA A 171 0.34 -5.26 -8.33
CA ALA A 171 1.28 -6.36 -8.21
C ALA A 171 0.60 -7.63 -7.68
N ALA A 172 -0.07 -7.53 -6.53
CA ALA A 172 -0.73 -8.67 -5.89
C ALA A 172 -1.80 -9.31 -6.78
N SER A 173 -2.66 -8.50 -7.40
CA SER A 173 -3.73 -8.97 -8.29
C SER A 173 -3.17 -9.61 -9.55
N MET A 174 -2.15 -8.99 -10.14
CA MET A 174 -1.50 -9.49 -11.35
C MET A 174 -0.68 -10.75 -11.14
N LEU A 175 -0.06 -10.93 -9.97
CA LEU A 175 0.62 -12.19 -9.63
C LEU A 175 -0.33 -13.37 -9.77
N GLY A 176 -1.53 -13.30 -9.17
CA GLY A 176 -2.55 -14.33 -9.32
C GLY A 176 -3.02 -14.51 -10.76
N THR A 177 -3.28 -13.41 -11.44
CA THR A 177 -3.79 -13.38 -12.82
C THR A 177 -2.82 -14.03 -13.80
N VAL A 178 -1.54 -13.64 -13.80
CA VAL A 178 -0.55 -14.17 -14.74
C VAL A 178 -0.21 -15.63 -14.46
N LEU A 179 -0.26 -16.06 -13.20
CA LEU A 179 -0.08 -17.48 -12.87
C LEU A 179 -1.25 -18.34 -13.36
N ALA A 180 -2.46 -17.81 -13.36
CA ALA A 180 -3.64 -18.51 -13.87
C ALA A 180 -3.69 -18.55 -15.40
N THR A 181 -3.44 -17.39 -16.06
CA THR A 181 -3.69 -17.21 -17.49
C THR A 181 -2.43 -17.26 -18.36
N GLY A 182 -1.28 -16.85 -17.81
CA GLY A 182 -0.07 -16.55 -18.58
C GLY A 182 -0.08 -15.17 -19.24
N GLU A 183 -1.05 -14.31 -18.95
CA GLU A 183 -1.24 -13.03 -19.63
C GLU A 183 -1.39 -11.87 -18.65
N TRP A 184 -0.93 -10.68 -19.06
CA TRP A 184 -1.29 -9.42 -18.43
C TRP A 184 -2.69 -9.00 -18.87
N ILE A 185 -3.60 -8.78 -17.94
CA ILE A 185 -4.98 -8.36 -18.22
C ILE A 185 -5.15 -6.90 -17.79
N GLU A 186 -5.21 -5.98 -18.74
CA GLU A 186 -5.31 -4.54 -18.48
C GLU A 186 -6.52 -4.17 -17.60
N GLY A 187 -7.64 -4.88 -17.76
CA GLY A 187 -8.81 -4.68 -16.90
C GLY A 187 -8.52 -4.91 -15.42
N VAL A 188 -7.65 -5.90 -15.07
CA VAL A 188 -7.24 -6.17 -13.70
C VAL A 188 -6.45 -4.98 -13.14
N LYS A 189 -5.50 -4.46 -13.91
CA LYS A 189 -4.75 -3.27 -13.51
C LYS A 189 -5.69 -2.10 -13.25
N LEU A 190 -6.58 -1.80 -14.17
CA LEU A 190 -7.46 -0.63 -14.09
C LEU A 190 -8.32 -0.64 -12.83
N TYR A 191 -9.05 -1.73 -12.56
CA TYR A 191 -9.90 -1.72 -11.35
C TYR A 191 -9.10 -1.78 -10.06
N THR A 192 -7.96 -2.46 -10.05
CA THR A 192 -7.12 -2.54 -8.86
C THR A 192 -6.47 -1.19 -8.53
N GLU A 193 -6.07 -0.43 -9.56
CA GLU A 193 -5.55 0.92 -9.43
C GLU A 193 -6.60 1.87 -8.83
N GLU A 194 -7.83 1.83 -9.33
CA GLU A 194 -8.95 2.63 -8.82
C GLU A 194 -9.25 2.29 -7.33
N LEU A 195 -9.22 1.01 -6.96
CA LEU A 195 -9.38 0.58 -5.58
C LEU A 195 -8.24 1.11 -4.70
N GLY A 196 -6.99 1.01 -5.16
CA GLY A 196 -5.81 1.48 -4.45
C GLY A 196 -5.83 2.98 -4.20
N ILE A 197 -6.21 3.77 -5.21
CA ILE A 197 -6.38 5.22 -5.08
C ILE A 197 -7.48 5.55 -4.07
N ALA A 198 -8.65 4.90 -4.15
CA ALA A 198 -9.74 5.12 -3.20
C ALA A 198 -9.32 4.79 -1.76
N ALA A 199 -8.60 3.68 -1.55
CA ALA A 199 -8.09 3.27 -0.24
C ALA A 199 -7.09 4.28 0.33
N GLN A 200 -6.17 4.81 -0.49
CA GLN A 200 -5.21 5.82 -0.05
C GLN A 200 -5.90 7.13 0.32
N ILE A 201 -6.84 7.63 -0.49
CA ILE A 201 -7.60 8.84 -0.14
C ILE A 201 -8.37 8.65 1.18
N LYS A 202 -8.94 7.45 1.42
CA LYS A 202 -9.61 7.10 2.70
C LYS A 202 -8.63 7.20 3.88
N ASN A 203 -7.40 6.73 3.72
CA ASN A 203 -6.35 6.85 4.73
C ASN A 203 -5.99 8.31 5.00
N ASP A 204 -5.77 9.10 3.95
CA ASP A 204 -5.39 10.51 4.07
C ASP A 204 -6.49 11.36 4.75
N ILE A 205 -7.77 11.04 4.48
CA ILE A 205 -8.91 11.67 5.20
C ILE A 205 -8.84 11.34 6.69
N ARG A 206 -8.60 10.07 7.05
CA ARG A 206 -8.48 9.64 8.44
C ARG A 206 -7.30 10.33 9.14
N ASP A 207 -6.19 10.46 8.44
CA ASP A 207 -4.97 11.04 8.98
C ASP A 207 -5.10 12.57 9.16
N LEU A 208 -5.81 13.27 8.25
CA LEU A 208 -6.19 14.66 8.46
C LEU A 208 -7.13 14.85 9.67
N LEU A 209 -8.05 13.91 9.93
CA LEU A 209 -8.91 13.98 11.13
C LEU A 209 -8.14 13.79 12.44
N ASN A 210 -6.97 13.18 12.38
CA ASN A 210 -6.06 12.96 13.51
C ASN A 210 -4.74 13.74 13.35
N TRP A 211 -4.80 14.92 12.73
CA TRP A 211 -3.66 15.71 12.30
C TRP A 211 -2.65 16.03 13.41
N ASP A 212 -3.11 16.16 14.65
CA ASP A 212 -2.29 16.46 15.82
C ASP A 212 -1.50 15.25 16.37
N HIS A 213 -1.75 14.05 15.82
CA HIS A 213 -1.06 12.81 16.18
C HIS A 213 -0.40 12.11 15.00
N LYS A 214 -0.60 12.64 13.78
CA LYS A 214 -0.09 12.03 12.54
C LYS A 214 1.09 12.78 11.98
N ASN A 215 2.09 12.01 11.60
CA ASN A 215 3.34 12.55 11.10
C ASN A 215 3.21 13.24 9.74
N ASP A 216 2.24 12.85 8.92
CA ASP A 216 1.98 13.49 7.64
C ASP A 216 1.71 14.99 7.77
N PHE A 217 0.87 15.38 8.74
CA PHE A 217 0.63 16.79 9.00
C PHE A 217 1.87 17.47 9.64
N ILE A 218 2.51 16.80 10.59
CA ILE A 218 3.72 17.30 11.24
C ILE A 218 4.85 17.49 10.21
N ASN A 219 4.99 16.54 9.29
CA ASN A 219 5.98 16.56 8.20
C ASN A 219 5.54 17.42 7.01
N ARG A 220 4.39 18.08 7.10
CA ARG A 220 3.83 18.92 6.02
C ARG A 220 3.63 18.19 4.70
N LYS A 221 3.28 16.90 4.76
CA LYS A 221 2.98 16.09 3.57
C LYS A 221 1.75 16.66 2.84
N LYS A 222 1.86 16.79 1.53
CA LYS A 222 0.79 17.36 0.68
C LYS A 222 -0.11 16.24 0.16
N THR A 223 -0.96 15.73 1.03
CA THR A 223 -2.03 14.80 0.68
C THR A 223 -3.21 15.49 0.01
N LEU A 224 -4.13 14.77 -0.63
CA LEU A 224 -5.29 15.40 -1.29
C LEU A 224 -6.11 16.30 -0.36
N PRO A 225 -6.44 15.87 0.89
CA PRO A 225 -7.13 16.76 1.82
C PRO A 225 -6.35 18.03 2.12
N THR A 226 -5.04 17.94 2.33
CA THR A 226 -4.21 19.11 2.64
C THR A 226 -4.06 20.04 1.45
N LEU A 227 -3.90 19.52 0.24
CA LEU A 227 -3.88 20.33 -0.99
C LEU A 227 -5.16 21.15 -1.14
N TYR A 228 -6.31 20.51 -0.98
CA TYR A 228 -7.59 21.20 -1.09
C TYR A 228 -7.78 22.23 0.02
N LEU A 229 -7.42 21.90 1.27
CA LEU A 229 -7.43 22.84 2.39
C LEU A 229 -6.61 24.10 2.09
N LEU A 230 -5.34 23.93 1.68
CA LEU A 230 -4.42 25.04 1.39
C LEU A 230 -4.90 25.94 0.24
N GLN A 231 -5.60 25.37 -0.74
CA GLN A 231 -6.18 26.15 -1.85
C GLN A 231 -7.48 26.88 -1.47
N SER A 232 -8.18 26.41 -0.45
CA SER A 232 -9.51 26.87 -0.08
C SER A 232 -9.53 27.89 1.05
N VAL A 233 -8.38 28.12 1.73
CA VAL A 233 -8.31 29.07 2.85
C VAL A 233 -8.34 30.53 2.37
N SER A 234 -8.95 31.38 3.18
CA SER A 234 -8.99 32.82 2.95
C SER A 234 -7.69 33.51 3.38
N ASP A 235 -7.49 34.77 2.97
CA ASP A 235 -6.30 35.55 3.33
C ASP A 235 -6.05 35.64 4.84
N LYS A 236 -7.12 35.72 5.66
CA LYS A 236 -7.00 35.77 7.14
C LYS A 236 -6.47 34.47 7.73
N ASP A 237 -6.64 33.37 7.03
CA ASP A 237 -6.28 32.02 7.47
C ASP A 237 -5.00 31.51 6.78
N ARG A 238 -4.28 32.43 6.07
CA ARG A 238 -3.08 32.08 5.31
C ARG A 238 -1.93 31.53 6.15
N TRP A 239 -2.01 31.68 7.47
CA TRP A 239 -1.03 31.11 8.40
C TRP A 239 -0.88 29.58 8.26
N ILE A 240 -1.93 28.84 7.81
CA ILE A 240 -1.80 27.41 7.55
C ILE A 240 -0.92 27.14 6.32
N VAL A 241 -0.99 28.02 5.30
CA VAL A 241 -0.08 27.98 4.15
C VAL A 241 1.34 28.28 4.59
N ASP A 242 1.53 29.29 5.48
CA ASP A 242 2.82 29.65 6.04
C ASP A 242 3.45 28.47 6.83
N TYR A 243 2.64 27.67 7.48
CA TYR A 243 3.09 26.42 8.11
C TYR A 243 3.62 25.42 7.07
N TYR A 244 2.84 25.14 6.03
CA TYR A 244 3.25 24.18 4.98
C TYR A 244 4.45 24.65 4.16
N GLU A 245 4.66 25.97 4.05
CA GLU A 245 5.85 26.56 3.44
C GLU A 245 7.03 26.70 4.42
N GLY A 246 6.92 26.19 5.64
CA GLY A 246 8.00 26.16 6.63
C GLY A 246 8.27 27.50 7.34
N ARG A 247 7.38 28.48 7.22
CA ARG A 247 7.50 29.78 7.91
C ARG A 247 7.02 29.76 9.37
N LEU A 248 6.21 28.77 9.73
CA LEU A 248 5.74 28.50 11.10
C LEU A 248 6.19 27.12 11.54
N LEU A 249 6.42 26.95 12.85
CA LEU A 249 6.73 25.66 13.47
C LEU A 249 5.43 24.92 13.85
N PHE A 250 5.53 23.63 14.09
CA PHE A 250 4.38 22.81 14.50
C PHE A 250 3.83 23.26 15.85
N GLU A 251 4.69 23.64 16.78
CA GLU A 251 4.34 24.16 18.11
C GLU A 251 3.47 25.43 18.03
N ASP A 252 3.71 26.28 17.01
CA ASP A 252 2.95 27.50 16.82
C ASP A 252 1.50 27.22 16.40
N ILE A 253 1.30 26.16 15.60
CA ILE A 253 -0.05 25.79 15.10
C ILE A 253 -0.82 24.88 16.04
N MET A 254 -0.16 24.14 16.92
CA MET A 254 -0.84 23.32 17.95
C MET A 254 -1.72 24.17 18.88
N GLN A 255 -1.37 25.43 19.11
CA GLN A 255 -2.19 26.37 19.87
C GLN A 255 -3.48 26.79 19.13
N ARG A 256 -3.56 26.51 17.82
CA ARG A 256 -4.70 26.84 16.94
C ARG A 256 -5.56 25.63 16.60
N LYS A 257 -5.58 24.61 17.45
CA LYS A 257 -6.29 23.35 17.18
C LYS A 257 -7.75 23.56 16.75
N SER A 258 -8.50 24.37 17.50
CA SER A 258 -9.88 24.68 17.16
C SER A 258 -10.06 25.46 15.85
N GLU A 259 -9.06 26.30 15.49
CA GLU A 259 -9.07 27.01 14.22
C GLU A 259 -8.83 26.04 13.05
N ILE A 260 -7.90 25.09 13.19
CA ILE A 260 -7.64 24.05 12.17
C ILE A 260 -8.87 23.19 11.94
N GLU A 261 -9.51 22.70 13.02
CA GLU A 261 -10.73 21.91 12.92
C GLU A 261 -11.86 22.71 12.23
N SER A 262 -12.02 23.99 12.59
CA SER A 262 -13.00 24.86 11.94
C SER A 262 -12.67 25.13 10.46
N LEU A 263 -11.40 25.25 10.10
CA LEU A 263 -10.97 25.40 8.70
C LEU A 263 -11.27 24.15 7.88
N ILE A 264 -10.94 22.96 8.39
CA ILE A 264 -11.24 21.68 7.73
C ILE A 264 -12.76 21.57 7.45
N GLU A 265 -13.59 21.97 8.40
CA GLU A 265 -15.05 21.95 8.25
C GLU A 265 -15.55 23.03 7.27
N SER A 266 -15.16 24.30 7.49
CA SER A 266 -15.72 25.43 6.76
C SER A 266 -15.29 25.49 5.29
N THR A 267 -14.11 24.95 4.95
CA THR A 267 -13.63 24.86 3.56
C THR A 267 -14.31 23.73 2.79
N GLY A 268 -14.99 22.80 3.46
CA GLY A 268 -15.57 21.62 2.83
C GLY A 268 -14.53 20.55 2.42
N THR A 269 -13.33 20.61 3.01
CA THR A 269 -12.22 19.70 2.68
C THR A 269 -12.61 18.23 2.76
N LEU A 270 -13.28 17.83 3.84
CA LEU A 270 -13.73 16.44 4.01
C LEU A 270 -14.80 16.03 2.99
N LEU A 271 -15.69 16.95 2.63
CA LEU A 271 -16.69 16.69 1.62
C LEU A 271 -16.05 16.48 0.25
N TYR A 272 -15.17 17.39 -0.16
CA TYR A 272 -14.48 17.28 -1.44
C TYR A 272 -13.70 15.98 -1.56
N THR A 273 -12.85 15.68 -0.58
CA THR A 273 -12.01 14.48 -0.60
C THR A 273 -12.82 13.19 -0.51
N SER A 274 -13.93 13.19 0.24
CA SER A 274 -14.86 12.05 0.27
C SER A 274 -15.54 11.83 -1.09
N VAL A 275 -15.88 12.89 -1.81
CA VAL A 275 -16.45 12.79 -3.17
C VAL A 275 -15.40 12.21 -4.12
N ARG A 276 -14.13 12.67 -4.06
CA ARG A 276 -13.05 12.13 -4.89
C ARG A 276 -12.79 10.65 -4.59
N MET A 277 -12.68 10.27 -3.31
CA MET A 277 -12.56 8.88 -2.88
C MET A 277 -13.70 8.01 -3.45
N LYS A 278 -14.96 8.46 -3.31
CA LYS A 278 -16.12 7.74 -3.83
C LYS A 278 -16.14 7.67 -5.35
N THR A 279 -15.62 8.67 -6.07
CA THR A 279 -15.50 8.64 -7.53
C THR A 279 -14.63 7.46 -7.97
N HIS A 280 -13.44 7.28 -7.37
CA HIS A 280 -12.56 6.15 -7.64
C HIS A 280 -13.20 4.82 -7.21
N TYR A 281 -13.85 4.79 -6.06
CA TYR A 281 -14.56 3.59 -5.61
C TYR A 281 -15.69 3.19 -6.55
N TYR A 282 -16.52 4.13 -7.03
CA TYR A 282 -17.57 3.82 -8.01
C TYR A 282 -17.00 3.41 -9.36
N ARG A 283 -15.86 3.99 -9.77
CA ARG A 283 -15.17 3.55 -10.96
C ARG A 283 -14.67 2.10 -10.85
N TYR A 284 -14.13 1.75 -9.68
CA TYR A 284 -13.80 0.35 -9.36
C TYR A 284 -15.02 -0.56 -9.50
N LEU A 285 -16.17 -0.18 -8.93
CA LEU A 285 -17.41 -0.99 -9.04
C LEU A 285 -17.85 -1.17 -10.48
N GLU A 286 -17.85 -0.13 -11.29
CA GLU A 286 -18.19 -0.19 -12.71
C GLU A 286 -17.26 -1.14 -13.48
N LEU A 287 -15.96 -1.11 -13.20
CA LEU A 287 -14.99 -1.98 -13.85
C LEU A 287 -15.15 -3.44 -13.41
N ILE A 288 -15.41 -3.71 -12.15
CA ILE A 288 -15.72 -5.06 -11.66
C ILE A 288 -16.99 -5.61 -12.32
N GLU A 289 -18.03 -4.78 -12.47
CA GLU A 289 -19.28 -5.22 -13.10
C GLU A 289 -19.10 -5.64 -14.56
N GLN A 290 -18.15 -5.01 -15.26
CA GLN A 290 -17.82 -5.33 -16.66
C GLN A 290 -16.94 -6.57 -16.82
N LEU A 291 -16.38 -7.13 -15.73
CA LEU A 291 -15.56 -8.34 -15.81
C LEU A 291 -16.40 -9.55 -16.24
N ASN A 292 -15.85 -10.31 -17.19
CA ASN A 292 -16.45 -11.58 -17.62
C ASN A 292 -15.98 -12.74 -16.71
N VAL A 293 -16.46 -12.71 -15.45
CA VAL A 293 -16.19 -13.75 -14.44
C VAL A 293 -17.51 -14.15 -13.78
N GLU A 294 -17.51 -15.29 -13.09
CA GLU A 294 -18.71 -15.75 -12.39
C GLU A 294 -19.13 -14.78 -11.27
N PRO A 295 -20.44 -14.59 -11.02
CA PRO A 295 -20.95 -13.58 -10.08
C PRO A 295 -20.34 -13.66 -8.68
N HIS A 296 -20.12 -14.88 -8.15
CA HIS A 296 -19.55 -15.06 -6.82
C HIS A 296 -18.14 -14.48 -6.65
N TRP A 297 -17.36 -14.38 -7.74
CA TRP A 297 -16.05 -13.72 -7.70
C TRP A 297 -16.20 -12.21 -7.57
N LYS A 298 -17.17 -11.60 -8.24
CA LYS A 298 -17.47 -10.18 -8.09
C LYS A 298 -17.86 -9.87 -6.64
N GLU A 299 -18.72 -10.68 -6.02
CA GLU A 299 -19.11 -10.56 -4.62
C GLU A 299 -17.88 -10.61 -3.68
N GLN A 300 -16.95 -11.54 -3.93
CA GLN A 300 -15.71 -11.59 -3.15
C GLN A 300 -14.82 -10.36 -3.35
N MET A 301 -14.73 -9.83 -4.58
CA MET A 301 -13.99 -8.59 -4.85
C MET A 301 -14.60 -7.39 -4.10
N LEU A 302 -15.93 -7.30 -4.05
CA LEU A 302 -16.63 -6.24 -3.31
C LEU A 302 -16.33 -6.31 -1.80
N ALA A 303 -16.27 -7.51 -1.23
CA ALA A 303 -15.94 -7.72 0.18
C ALA A 303 -14.50 -7.29 0.56
N PHE A 304 -13.59 -7.15 -0.41
CA PHE A 304 -12.26 -6.59 -0.17
C PHE A 304 -12.23 -5.06 -0.10
N ALA A 305 -13.27 -4.41 -0.62
CA ALA A 305 -13.34 -2.95 -0.73
C ALA A 305 -14.12 -2.29 0.42
N GLU A 306 -14.77 -3.07 1.28
CA GLU A 306 -15.47 -2.63 2.49
C GLU A 306 -14.50 -2.44 3.67
#